data_ad888a9312cf916d61f89fb73b874421
#
_entry.id   ad888a9312cf916d61f89fb73b874421
#
_cell.length_a   1.000
_cell.length_b   1.000
_cell.length_c   1.000
_cell.angle_alpha   90.00
_cell.angle_beta   90.00
_cell.angle_gamma   90.00
#
_symmetry.space_group_name_H-M   'P 1'
#
loop_
_entity.id
_entity.type
_entity.pdbx_description
1 polymer ?
#
loop_
_entity_poly.entity_id
_entity_poly.type
_entity_poly.pdbx_seq_one_letter_code
_entity_poly.pdbx_strand_id
1 'polypeptide(L)'
;KKYPCVLSIAGSDCSGGAGIQADLKTISGGMAAPAITAITVQNTLGVRAIHPVPPVYVRGQIEAVMEDIRPDAVKIGMINDVEIVEAIASCLRTYRPRFVVFDPVMVSTSGH
;
A
#
# COMPACT_ATOMS: atom_id res chain seq x y z
N LYS A 1 13.89 1.94 -17.85
CA LYS A 1 14.15 2.45 -16.50
C LYS A 1 15.32 1.70 -15.90
N LYS A 2 16.17 2.44 -15.23
CA LYS A 2 17.43 1.89 -14.75
C LYS A 2 17.28 1.13 -13.43
N TYR A 3 16.34 1.53 -12.61
CA TYR A 3 16.21 0.95 -11.28
C TYR A 3 14.85 0.28 -11.15
N PRO A 4 14.78 -0.83 -10.44
CA PRO A 4 13.49 -1.43 -10.17
C PRO A 4 12.63 -0.45 -9.37
N CYS A 5 11.35 -0.46 -9.70
CA CYS A 5 10.38 0.39 -9.01
C CYS A 5 9.26 -0.46 -8.50
N VAL A 6 8.90 -0.29 -7.24
CA VAL A 6 7.81 -1.02 -6.61
C VAL A 6 6.77 -0.02 -6.13
N LEU A 7 5.53 -0.25 -6.52
CA LEU A 7 4.40 0.47 -5.95
C LEU A 7 3.94 -0.29 -4.71
N SER A 8 3.98 0.37 -3.58
CA SER A 8 3.50 -0.22 -2.34
C SER A 8 2.13 0.35 -1.99
N ILE A 9 1.13 -0.50 -1.94
CA ILE A 9 -0.25 -0.13 -1.62
C ILE A 9 -0.54 -0.63 -0.22
N ALA A 10 -0.60 0.28 0.75
CA ALA A 10 -0.76 -0.12 2.14
C ALA A 10 -1.19 1.07 2.99
N GLY A 11 -1.54 0.79 4.23
CA GLY A 11 -1.85 1.82 5.19
C GLY A 11 -0.59 2.51 5.69
N SER A 12 -0.76 3.68 6.22
CA SER A 12 0.31 4.45 6.83
C SER A 12 0.37 4.12 8.32
N ASP A 13 1.57 3.85 8.81
CA ASP A 13 1.82 3.59 10.22
C ASP A 13 2.71 4.69 10.76
N CYS A 14 2.15 5.56 11.59
CA CYS A 14 2.90 6.72 12.09
C CYS A 14 4.06 6.32 13.01
N SER A 15 4.05 5.10 13.54
CA SER A 15 5.19 4.63 14.34
C SER A 15 6.33 4.09 13.46
N GLY A 16 6.08 3.88 12.18
CA GLY A 16 7.10 3.43 11.24
C GLY A 16 7.40 1.95 11.27
N GLY A 17 6.66 1.18 12.07
CA GLY A 17 6.93 -0.25 12.22
C GLY A 17 6.21 -1.14 11.22
N ALA A 18 5.24 -0.60 10.49
CA ALA A 18 4.44 -1.39 9.56
C ALA A 18 3.97 -0.49 8.43
N GLY A 19 3.20 -1.06 7.49
CA GLY A 19 2.60 -0.32 6.41
C GLY A 19 3.61 0.29 5.46
N ILE A 20 3.24 1.41 4.89
CA ILE A 20 4.06 2.12 3.90
C ILE A 20 5.45 2.42 4.43
N GLN A 21 5.55 2.88 5.67
CA GLN A 21 6.83 3.27 6.24
C GLN A 21 7.78 2.08 6.33
N ALA A 22 7.27 0.92 6.73
CA ALA A 22 8.09 -0.28 6.79
C ALA A 22 8.53 -0.71 5.39
N ASP A 23 7.63 -0.63 4.40
CA ASP A 23 7.95 -0.99 3.04
C ASP A 23 9.05 -0.09 2.47
N LEU A 24 8.97 1.22 2.74
CA LEU A 24 9.98 2.15 2.25
C LEU A 24 11.36 1.86 2.86
N LYS A 25 11.39 1.43 4.12
CA LYS A 25 12.65 1.07 4.77
C LYS A 25 13.23 -0.21 4.21
N THR A 26 12.38 -1.14 3.80
CA THR A 26 12.82 -2.45 3.35
C THR A 26 13.33 -2.43 1.92
N ILE A 27 12.71 -1.62 1.07
CA ILE A 27 13.10 -1.53 -0.32
C ILE A 27 14.38 -0.71 -0.43
N SER A 28 15.46 -1.37 -0.83
CA SER A 28 16.73 -0.70 -1.00
C SER A 28 17.27 -0.97 -2.39
N GLY A 29 18.09 -0.07 -2.90
CA GLY A 29 18.66 -0.22 -4.23
C GLY A 29 17.69 0.03 -5.36
N GLY A 30 16.46 0.46 -5.07
CA GLY A 30 15.45 0.74 -6.07
C GLY A 30 14.60 1.92 -5.66
N MET A 31 13.51 2.12 -6.40
CA MET A 31 12.57 3.20 -6.11
C MET A 31 11.28 2.62 -5.55
N ALA A 32 10.76 3.24 -4.52
CA ALA A 32 9.47 2.87 -3.95
C ALA A 32 8.51 4.02 -4.11
N ALA A 33 7.32 3.73 -4.59
CA ALA A 33 6.25 4.71 -4.71
C ALA A 33 5.09 4.25 -3.83
N PRO A 34 4.65 5.06 -2.89
CA PRO A 34 3.57 4.62 -2.00
C PRO A 34 2.20 5.04 -2.52
N ALA A 35 1.21 4.18 -2.30
CA ALA A 35 -0.19 4.54 -2.42
C ALA A 35 -0.85 4.21 -1.09
N ILE A 36 -1.35 5.21 -0.42
CA ILE A 36 -1.83 5.08 0.95
C ILE A 36 -3.32 4.76 0.96
N THR A 37 -3.69 3.67 1.64
CA THR A 37 -5.09 3.23 1.71
C THR A 37 -5.77 3.64 3.00
N ALA A 38 -5.01 3.93 4.03
CA ALA A 38 -5.57 4.36 5.31
C ALA A 38 -4.51 5.05 6.13
N ILE A 39 -4.93 5.94 6.98
CA ILE A 39 -4.05 6.57 7.96
C ILE A 39 -4.33 5.88 9.29
N THR A 40 -3.30 5.33 9.91
CA THR A 40 -3.46 4.71 11.22
C THR A 40 -2.80 5.57 12.27
N VAL A 41 -3.50 5.73 13.38
CA VAL A 41 -2.96 6.40 14.56
C VAL A 41 -2.56 5.32 15.53
N GLN A 42 -1.25 5.09 15.65
CA GLN A 42 -0.78 3.98 16.47
C GLN A 42 0.60 4.26 17.02
N ASN A 43 0.96 3.48 18.02
CA ASN A 43 2.30 3.49 18.59
C ASN A 43 2.64 2.07 19.02
N THR A 44 3.70 1.89 19.79
CA THR A 44 4.12 0.55 20.19
C THR A 44 3.11 -0.16 21.09
N LEU A 45 2.15 0.57 21.65
CA LEU A 45 1.13 -0.01 22.52
C LEU A 45 -0.11 -0.47 21.76
N GLY A 46 -0.28 -0.04 20.53
CA GLY A 46 -1.40 -0.50 19.73
C GLY A 46 -1.97 0.58 18.82
N VAL A 47 -3.03 0.19 18.14
CA VAL A 47 -3.72 1.06 17.19
C VAL A 47 -4.81 1.83 17.93
N ARG A 48 -4.81 3.15 17.78
CA ARG A 48 -5.80 4.02 18.41
C ARG A 48 -6.94 4.34 17.47
N ALA A 49 -6.65 4.51 16.18
CA ALA A 49 -7.66 4.88 15.21
C ALA A 49 -7.19 4.52 13.81
N ILE A 50 -8.15 4.27 12.93
CA ILE A 50 -7.88 4.02 11.52
C ILE A 50 -8.82 4.90 10.72
N HIS A 51 -8.25 5.65 9.79
CA HIS A 51 -9.03 6.49 8.90
C HIS A 51 -8.81 6.04 7.47
N PRO A 52 -9.76 5.31 6.88
CA PRO A 52 -9.61 4.87 5.50
C PRO A 52 -9.58 6.04 4.53
N VAL A 53 -8.73 5.96 3.53
CA VAL A 53 -8.72 6.93 2.44
C VAL A 53 -9.87 6.58 1.52
N PRO A 54 -10.67 7.55 1.09
CA PRO A 54 -11.77 7.25 0.16
C PRO A 54 -11.25 6.53 -1.10
N PRO A 55 -11.99 5.54 -1.60
CA PRO A 55 -11.52 4.73 -2.73
C PRO A 55 -11.11 5.54 -3.96
N VAL A 56 -11.78 6.68 -4.22
CA VAL A 56 -11.44 7.52 -5.36
C VAL A 56 -10.02 8.06 -5.24
N TYR A 57 -9.55 8.32 -4.03
CA TYR A 57 -8.20 8.83 -3.82
C TYR A 57 -7.18 7.71 -3.83
N VAL A 58 -7.54 6.52 -3.41
CA VAL A 58 -6.66 5.36 -3.57
C VAL A 58 -6.45 5.09 -5.05
N ARG A 59 -7.53 5.07 -5.82
CA ARG A 59 -7.45 4.89 -7.27
C ARG A 59 -6.59 5.99 -7.90
N GLY A 60 -6.81 7.23 -7.52
CA GLY A 60 -6.04 8.36 -8.07
C GLY A 60 -4.56 8.23 -7.84
N GLN A 61 -4.15 7.80 -6.64
CA GLN A 61 -2.75 7.59 -6.34
C GLN A 61 -2.13 6.51 -7.25
N ILE A 62 -2.84 5.40 -7.40
CA ILE A 62 -2.35 4.30 -8.23
C ILE A 62 -2.24 4.74 -9.68
N GLU A 63 -3.26 5.43 -10.19
CA GLU A 63 -3.25 5.90 -11.56
C GLU A 63 -2.10 6.87 -11.81
N ALA A 64 -1.88 7.79 -10.89
CA ALA A 64 -0.80 8.77 -11.03
C ALA A 64 0.55 8.08 -11.13
N VAL A 65 0.78 7.08 -10.30
CA VAL A 65 2.05 6.35 -10.30
C VAL A 65 2.17 5.48 -11.55
N MET A 66 1.10 4.78 -11.92
CA MET A 66 1.14 3.88 -13.08
C MET A 66 1.35 4.64 -14.37
N GLU A 67 0.80 5.85 -14.48
CA GLU A 67 0.88 6.61 -15.72
C GLU A 67 2.20 7.35 -15.88
N ASP A 68 2.93 7.54 -14.80
CA ASP A 68 4.18 8.29 -14.84
C ASP A 68 5.37 7.36 -14.58
N ILE A 69 5.45 6.82 -13.38
CA ILE A 69 6.61 6.05 -12.94
C ILE A 69 6.63 4.65 -13.56
N ARG A 70 5.46 4.05 -13.75
CA ARG A 70 5.29 2.72 -14.34
C ARG A 70 6.09 1.67 -13.58
N PRO A 71 5.70 1.37 -12.35
CA PRO A 71 6.43 0.41 -11.53
C PRO A 71 6.43 -0.99 -12.14
N ASP A 72 7.48 -1.74 -11.86
CA ASP A 72 7.61 -3.11 -12.34
C ASP A 72 6.77 -4.07 -11.52
N ALA A 73 6.61 -3.77 -10.26
CA ALA A 73 5.93 -4.65 -9.32
C ALA A 73 5.02 -3.84 -8.41
N VAL A 74 4.00 -4.49 -7.92
CA VAL A 74 3.07 -3.91 -6.97
C VAL A 74 3.04 -4.81 -5.74
N LYS A 75 3.25 -4.23 -4.57
CA LYS A 75 3.10 -4.92 -3.31
C LYS A 75 1.84 -4.40 -2.63
N ILE A 76 0.98 -5.30 -2.21
CA ILE A 76 -0.27 -4.96 -1.54
C ILE A 76 -0.22 -5.47 -0.11
N GLY A 77 -0.33 -4.53 0.83
CA GLY A 77 -0.41 -4.89 2.24
C GLY A 77 -1.84 -5.18 2.65
N MET A 78 -2.07 -5.20 3.95
CA MET A 78 -3.40 -5.49 4.47
C MET A 78 -4.38 -4.37 4.17
N ILE A 79 -5.55 -4.74 3.69
CA ILE A 79 -6.61 -3.79 3.36
C ILE A 79 -7.90 -4.32 3.97
N ASN A 80 -8.57 -3.47 4.74
CA ASN A 80 -9.77 -3.87 5.47
C ASN A 80 -11.08 -3.40 4.83
N ASP A 81 -11.00 -2.63 3.77
CA ASP A 81 -12.16 -1.99 3.17
C ASP A 81 -12.42 -2.60 1.80
N VAL A 82 -13.61 -3.19 1.65
CA VAL A 82 -13.98 -3.87 0.40
C VAL A 82 -13.95 -2.91 -0.79
N GLU A 83 -14.40 -1.67 -0.58
CA GLU A 83 -14.42 -0.69 -1.67
C GLU A 83 -13.02 -0.32 -2.12
N ILE A 84 -12.08 -0.27 -1.19
CA ILE A 84 -10.68 -0.02 -1.53
C ILE A 84 -10.11 -1.22 -2.29
N VAL A 85 -10.42 -2.44 -1.85
CA VAL A 85 -10.00 -3.63 -2.56
C VAL A 85 -10.50 -3.62 -4.00
N GLU A 86 -11.76 -3.22 -4.20
CA GLU A 86 -12.33 -3.16 -5.54
C GLU A 86 -11.64 -2.10 -6.40
N ALA A 87 -11.32 -0.96 -5.81
CA ALA A 87 -10.60 0.10 -6.52
C ALA A 87 -9.23 -0.38 -6.96
N ILE A 88 -8.51 -1.07 -6.08
CA ILE A 88 -7.20 -1.61 -6.38
C ILE A 88 -7.30 -2.66 -7.49
N ALA A 89 -8.25 -3.58 -7.36
CA ALA A 89 -8.43 -4.63 -8.36
C ALA A 89 -8.72 -4.05 -9.74
N SER A 90 -9.56 -3.01 -9.80
CA SER A 90 -9.85 -2.34 -11.04
C SER A 90 -8.59 -1.75 -11.67
N CYS A 91 -7.75 -1.11 -10.87
CA CYS A 91 -6.50 -0.55 -11.37
C CYS A 91 -5.56 -1.65 -11.87
N LEU A 92 -5.46 -2.75 -11.15
CA LEU A 92 -4.59 -3.86 -11.58
C LEU A 92 -5.07 -4.45 -12.91
N ARG A 93 -6.37 -4.53 -13.12
CA ARG A 93 -6.90 -5.01 -14.39
C ARG A 93 -6.60 -4.04 -15.54
N THR A 94 -6.58 -2.76 -15.25
CA THR A 94 -6.33 -1.74 -16.26
C THR A 94 -4.85 -1.67 -16.63
N TYR A 95 -3.97 -1.66 -15.64
CA TYR A 95 -2.55 -1.39 -15.87
C TYR A 95 -1.70 -2.65 -15.99
N ARG A 96 -2.16 -3.77 -15.46
CA ARG A 96 -1.51 -5.08 -15.60
C ARG A 96 -0.02 -5.05 -15.29
N PRO A 97 0.36 -4.72 -14.05
CA PRO A 97 1.78 -4.76 -13.68
C PRO A 97 2.32 -6.17 -13.82
N ARG A 98 3.63 -6.28 -14.05
CA ARG A 98 4.25 -7.58 -14.31
C ARG A 98 4.20 -8.49 -13.10
N PHE A 99 4.38 -7.94 -11.92
CA PHE A 99 4.40 -8.71 -10.69
C PHE A 99 3.50 -8.07 -9.64
N VAL A 100 2.67 -8.87 -9.01
CA VAL A 100 1.84 -8.42 -7.90
C VAL A 100 2.11 -9.36 -6.74
N VAL A 101 2.55 -8.79 -5.62
CA VAL A 101 2.80 -9.53 -4.41
C VAL A 101 1.78 -9.09 -3.37
N PHE A 102 1.01 -10.04 -2.87
CA PHE A 102 0.08 -9.77 -1.80
C PHE A 102 0.70 -10.27 -0.50
N ASP A 103 0.95 -9.35 0.41
CA ASP A 103 1.61 -9.65 1.67
C ASP A 103 0.70 -9.26 2.82
N PRO A 104 -0.27 -10.12 3.15
CA PRO A 104 -1.18 -9.80 4.23
C PRO A 104 -0.41 -9.82 5.55
N VAL A 105 -0.51 -8.71 6.27
CA VAL A 105 0.07 -8.65 7.59
C VAL A 105 -0.75 -9.54 8.49
N MET A 106 -0.09 -10.44 9.22
CA MET A 106 -0.77 -11.26 10.19
C MET A 106 -1.16 -10.39 11.37
N VAL A 107 -2.43 -10.09 11.45
CA VAL A 107 -2.92 -9.26 12.54
C VAL A 107 -2.91 -10.08 13.82
N SER A 108 -2.47 -9.45 14.89
CA SER A 108 -2.53 -10.07 16.20
C SER A 108 -3.98 -10.46 16.50
N THR A 109 -4.14 -11.68 16.94
CA THR A 109 -5.48 -12.16 17.25
C THR A 109 -5.98 -11.70 18.60
N SER A 110 -5.17 -10.99 19.31
CA SER A 110 -5.58 -10.54 20.64
C SER A 110 -6.73 -9.58 20.56
N GLY A 111 -7.16 -9.30 19.47
CA GLY A 111 -8.21 -8.43 19.47
C GLY A 111 -9.03 -8.61 18.27
N HIS A 112 -8.78 -9.27 17.75
CA HIS A 112 -9.50 -9.27 16.75
C HIS A 112 -9.06 -9.71 15.63
#